data_5cf62520487ed5367c0b2dd4b509afc5
#
_entry.id   5cf62520487ed5367c0b2dd4b509afc5
#
_cell.length_a   1.000
_cell.length_b   1.000
_cell.length_c   1.000
_cell.angle_alpha   90.00
_cell.angle_beta   90.00
_cell.angle_gamma   90.00
#
_symmetry.space_group_name_H-M   'P 1'
#
loop_
_entity.id
_entity.type
_entity.pdbx_description
1 polymer ?
#
loop_
_entity_poly.entity_id
_entity_poly.type
_entity_poly.pdbx_seq_one_letter_code
_entity_poly.pdbx_strand_id
1 'polypeptide(L)'
;SLVGSEMCIRDRATTVPKKFMPLFIHKSGTLERRMGITTNAHIVDSRESEARPVSTDPLEIVLITGMSGAGRGTAARLLEEFGWYVVDNLPLELIVRTAEITQNSKRDIRRLAIVTDVRSQNFSGSLDFVVHELRARGWSPRVLFLDATDEVLIRRYNQLRKTRPLQDKRPLEEGIRDERELLADLKNHADLVVDTSRLTSTKLRERLSEFRASGDKGLDIIVESFGFKYGVPLDADFVVDMRFLPNPYWVPTLRPHSGLDSGVSEYVLNNKVAAEFIDNFARMIVLATPGYRAEGKAYVLLGVGCTGGKHRSVATTMELTRRLAEALPDANVTAVHRDLGRE
;
A
#
# COMPACT_ATOMS: atom_id res chain seq x y z
N SER A 1 -43.67 45.31 3.61
CA SER A 1 -44.66 44.23 3.47
C SER A 1 -43.95 42.90 3.23
N LEU A 2 -44.08 42.11 4.25
CA LEU A 2 -44.46 40.69 4.21
C LEU A 2 -43.29 39.72 3.85
N VAL A 3 -42.99 38.83 4.61
CA VAL A 3 -43.43 37.77 5.50
C VAL A 3 -42.39 36.66 5.42
N GLY A 4 -41.94 36.21 6.56
CA GLY A 4 -41.04 35.12 6.80
C GLY A 4 -41.64 33.74 6.50
N SER A 5 -40.79 32.77 6.49
CA SER A 5 -41.12 31.39 6.83
C SER A 5 -39.88 30.71 7.42
N GLU A 6 -39.94 30.55 8.73
CA GLU A 6 -39.12 29.61 9.50
C GLU A 6 -39.50 28.20 9.07
N MET A 7 -38.50 27.39 8.82
CA MET A 7 -38.70 25.96 8.62
C MET A 7 -37.94 25.18 9.72
N CYS A 8 -38.73 24.73 10.69
CA CYS A 8 -38.32 23.81 11.75
C CYS A 8 -37.80 22.50 11.21
N ILE A 9 -36.59 22.14 11.57
CA ILE A 9 -36.10 20.79 11.45
C ILE A 9 -36.33 20.08 12.78
N ARG A 10 -37.18 19.08 12.74
CA ARG A 10 -37.49 18.18 13.85
C ARG A 10 -36.42 17.11 13.93
N ASP A 11 -35.71 17.08 15.04
CA ASP A 11 -34.87 15.95 15.48
C ASP A 11 -35.74 14.70 15.68
N ARG A 12 -35.35 13.60 15.02
CA ARG A 12 -35.79 12.26 15.41
C ARG A 12 -34.56 11.46 15.86
N ALA A 13 -34.46 11.38 17.18
CA ALA A 13 -33.64 10.38 17.85
C ALA A 13 -34.22 8.99 17.62
N THR A 14 -33.44 8.07 17.02
CA THR A 14 -33.74 6.65 17.01
C THR A 14 -32.78 5.92 17.92
N THR A 15 -33.33 5.45 19.00
CA THR A 15 -32.77 4.62 20.06
C THR A 15 -32.39 3.25 19.51
N VAL A 16 -31.15 2.82 19.76
CA VAL A 16 -30.66 1.43 19.52
C VAL A 16 -30.76 0.65 20.84
N PRO A 17 -31.38 -0.52 20.90
CA PRO A 17 -31.42 -1.32 22.11
C PRO A 17 -30.14 -2.17 22.27
N LYS A 18 -29.48 -2.02 23.40
CA LYS A 18 -28.46 -2.93 23.92
C LYS A 18 -29.08 -4.27 24.32
N LYS A 19 -28.67 -5.37 23.72
CA LYS A 19 -28.87 -6.72 24.28
C LYS A 19 -27.56 -7.25 24.84
N PHE A 20 -27.49 -7.26 26.15
CA PHE A 20 -26.53 -8.07 26.91
C PHE A 20 -26.92 -9.54 26.80
N MET A 21 -25.96 -10.41 26.66
CA MET A 21 -26.14 -11.85 26.85
C MET A 21 -25.10 -12.32 27.87
N PRO A 22 -25.52 -13.05 28.90
CA PRO A 22 -24.65 -13.42 30.02
C PRO A 22 -23.84 -14.68 29.73
N LEU A 23 -22.67 -14.68 30.32
CA LEU A 23 -21.72 -15.80 30.43
C LEU A 23 -22.34 -16.92 31.28
N PHE A 24 -22.42 -18.13 30.75
CA PHE A 24 -22.65 -19.32 31.58
C PHE A 24 -21.37 -20.18 31.60
N ILE A 25 -20.80 -20.27 32.81
CA ILE A 25 -19.83 -21.28 33.19
C ILE A 25 -20.59 -22.51 33.65
N HIS A 26 -20.29 -23.69 33.08
CA HIS A 26 -20.67 -24.94 33.74
C HIS A 26 -19.51 -25.91 33.77
N LYS A 27 -19.27 -26.40 34.98
CA LYS A 27 -18.27 -27.38 35.39
C LYS A 27 -18.73 -28.81 35.08
N SER A 28 -17.73 -29.62 34.71
CA SER A 28 -17.53 -31.03 35.06
C SER A 28 -18.66 -32.06 34.91
N GLY A 29 -18.32 -33.19 34.26
CA GLY A 29 -19.03 -34.48 34.38
C GLY A 29 -18.54 -35.49 33.36
N THR A 30 -17.68 -36.39 33.81
CA THR A 30 -17.33 -37.68 33.21
C THR A 30 -18.57 -38.55 32.95
N LEU A 31 -18.61 -39.28 31.81
CA LEU A 31 -19.11 -40.66 31.72
C LEU A 31 -18.88 -41.31 30.34
N GLU A 32 -18.14 -42.36 30.40
CA GLU A 32 -18.13 -43.65 29.70
C GLU A 32 -18.74 -43.90 28.30
N ARG A 33 -17.90 -44.58 27.54
CA ARG A 33 -18.05 -45.50 26.41
C ARG A 33 -19.46 -46.05 26.12
N ARG A 34 -19.82 -45.98 24.80
CA ARG A 34 -20.25 -47.19 24.04
C ARG A 34 -20.34 -46.91 22.52
N MET A 35 -19.63 -47.79 21.81
CA MET A 35 -19.90 -48.38 20.48
C MET A 35 -20.30 -47.50 19.27
N GLY A 36 -19.38 -47.34 18.34
CA GLY A 36 -19.43 -47.94 17.00
C GLY A 36 -20.40 -47.33 16.00
N ILE A 37 -19.95 -46.32 15.25
CA ILE A 37 -20.31 -46.17 13.84
C ILE A 37 -19.10 -45.46 13.21
N THR A 38 -18.44 -46.13 12.27
CA THR A 38 -17.43 -45.61 11.39
C THR A 38 -18.10 -44.67 10.36
N THR A 39 -17.97 -43.40 10.55
CA THR A 39 -18.21 -42.40 9.47
C THR A 39 -16.90 -41.73 9.17
N ASN A 40 -16.40 -41.95 7.97
CA ASN A 40 -15.26 -41.21 7.41
C ASN A 40 -15.59 -39.72 7.37
N ALA A 41 -15.23 -39.02 8.45
CA ALA A 41 -15.12 -37.57 8.41
C ALA A 41 -13.72 -37.27 7.87
N HIS A 42 -13.65 -36.78 6.63
CA HIS A 42 -12.48 -36.12 6.14
C HIS A 42 -12.19 -34.93 7.07
N ILE A 43 -11.22 -35.12 7.92
CA ILE A 43 -10.59 -34.03 8.66
C ILE A 43 -9.99 -33.12 7.59
N VAL A 44 -10.59 -31.97 7.40
CA VAL A 44 -9.97 -30.87 6.67
C VAL A 44 -8.82 -30.44 7.56
N ASP A 45 -7.65 -30.88 7.16
CA ASP A 45 -6.37 -30.48 7.74
C ASP A 45 -6.28 -28.94 7.68
N SER A 46 -6.48 -28.33 8.83
CA SER A 46 -6.17 -26.92 9.00
C SER A 46 -4.66 -26.82 8.86
N ARG A 47 -4.22 -26.58 7.61
CA ARG A 47 -2.83 -26.27 7.32
C ARG A 47 -2.42 -25.15 8.26
N GLU A 48 -1.63 -25.53 9.23
CA GLU A 48 -0.78 -24.64 9.97
C GLU A 48 -0.15 -23.69 8.94
N SER A 49 -0.46 -22.43 9.07
CA SER A 49 0.25 -21.38 8.38
C SER A 49 1.71 -21.58 8.77
N GLU A 50 2.49 -22.18 7.89
CA GLU A 50 3.95 -22.20 8.02
C GLU A 50 4.36 -20.74 8.23
N ALA A 51 4.77 -20.43 9.45
CA ALA A 51 5.35 -19.16 9.80
C ALA A 51 6.57 -19.02 8.89
N ARG A 52 6.48 -18.12 7.91
CA ARG A 52 7.64 -17.74 7.09
C ARG A 52 8.77 -17.41 8.06
N PRO A 53 9.99 -17.91 7.82
CA PRO A 53 11.10 -17.62 8.70
C PRO A 53 11.19 -16.10 8.86
N VAL A 54 11.22 -15.63 10.11
CA VAL A 54 11.45 -14.22 10.42
C VAL A 54 12.78 -13.86 9.75
N SER A 55 12.75 -13.00 8.74
CA SER A 55 13.96 -12.56 8.07
C SER A 55 14.87 -11.90 9.10
N THR A 56 16.12 -12.33 9.12
CA THR A 56 17.18 -11.80 10.00
C THR A 56 17.75 -10.46 9.50
N ASP A 57 17.21 -9.92 8.41
CA ASP A 57 17.67 -8.65 7.88
C ASP A 57 17.34 -7.50 8.86
N PRO A 58 18.30 -6.60 9.10
CA PRO A 58 18.10 -5.48 10.02
C PRO A 58 17.02 -4.53 9.49
N LEU A 59 16.23 -3.96 10.41
CA LEU A 59 15.24 -2.94 10.10
C LEU A 59 15.92 -1.71 9.49
N GLU A 60 15.51 -1.32 8.29
CA GLU A 60 15.91 -0.05 7.68
C GLU A 60 15.11 1.10 8.29
N ILE A 61 15.77 2.18 8.68
CA ILE A 61 15.13 3.34 9.33
C ILE A 61 15.46 4.61 8.58
N VAL A 62 14.42 5.41 8.25
CA VAL A 62 14.56 6.77 7.73
C VAL A 62 13.87 7.76 8.65
N LEU A 63 14.61 8.76 9.10
CA LEU A 63 14.09 9.87 9.89
C LEU A 63 13.86 11.07 8.97
N ILE A 64 12.60 11.47 8.82
CA ILE A 64 12.19 12.58 7.96
C ILE A 64 11.98 13.82 8.80
N THR A 65 12.76 14.85 8.52
CA THR A 65 12.66 16.14 9.21
C THR A 65 12.87 17.30 8.24
N GLY A 66 12.95 18.52 8.71
CA GLY A 66 13.22 19.71 7.91
C GLY A 66 12.25 20.84 8.17
N MET A 67 12.39 21.91 7.38
CA MET A 67 11.63 23.15 7.54
C MET A 67 10.13 22.92 7.43
N SER A 68 9.38 23.60 8.26
CA SER A 68 7.92 23.60 8.19
C SER A 68 7.45 24.14 6.85
N GLY A 69 6.56 23.36 6.16
CA GLY A 69 6.13 23.71 4.81
C GLY A 69 7.09 23.27 3.70
N ALA A 70 8.23 22.66 4.02
CA ALA A 70 9.17 22.11 3.02
C ALA A 70 8.71 20.81 2.36
N GLY A 71 7.56 20.24 2.77
CA GLY A 71 6.99 19.07 2.09
C GLY A 71 7.21 17.73 2.80
N ARG A 72 7.49 17.71 4.09
CA ARG A 72 7.67 16.49 4.91
C ARG A 72 6.54 15.47 4.71
N GLY A 73 5.28 15.92 4.79
CA GLY A 73 4.12 15.04 4.58
C GLY A 73 4.00 14.50 3.14
N THR A 74 4.51 15.22 2.14
CA THR A 74 4.57 14.73 0.76
C THR A 74 5.65 13.66 0.63
N ALA A 75 6.83 13.88 1.23
CA ALA A 75 7.90 12.90 1.27
C ALA A 75 7.47 11.62 2.01
N ALA A 76 6.76 11.76 3.14
CA ALA A 76 6.21 10.65 3.90
C ALA A 76 5.28 9.77 3.06
N ARG A 77 4.33 10.38 2.34
CA ARG A 77 3.44 9.64 1.42
C ARG A 77 4.19 8.93 0.30
N LEU A 78 5.21 9.57 -0.27
CA LEU A 78 6.03 8.94 -1.30
C LEU A 78 6.81 7.74 -0.75
N LEU A 79 7.32 7.81 0.48
CA LEU A 79 7.97 6.67 1.12
C LEU A 79 6.96 5.55 1.43
N GLU A 80 5.73 5.87 1.84
CA GLU A 80 4.66 4.89 2.00
C GLU A 80 4.36 4.16 0.67
N GLU A 81 4.29 4.91 -0.44
CA GLU A 81 4.15 4.35 -1.80
C GLU A 81 5.36 3.49 -2.20
N PHE A 82 6.54 3.72 -1.63
CA PHE A 82 7.74 2.89 -1.79
C PHE A 82 7.80 1.70 -0.83
N GLY A 83 6.71 1.44 -0.10
CA GLY A 83 6.58 0.30 0.80
C GLY A 83 7.21 0.49 2.18
N TRP A 84 7.47 1.74 2.61
CA TRP A 84 7.88 2.04 3.98
C TRP A 84 6.66 2.07 4.91
N TYR A 85 6.83 1.55 6.11
CA TYR A 85 5.86 1.77 7.18
C TYR A 85 6.10 3.16 7.76
N VAL A 86 5.14 4.07 7.56
CA VAL A 86 5.30 5.47 7.95
C VAL A 86 4.62 5.75 9.29
N VAL A 87 5.36 6.41 10.19
CA VAL A 87 4.83 6.96 11.44
C VAL A 87 5.02 8.47 11.42
N ASP A 88 3.92 9.21 11.41
CA ASP A 88 3.96 10.68 11.32
C ASP A 88 3.89 11.35 12.70
N ASN A 89 4.60 12.48 12.82
CA ASN A 89 4.62 13.33 14.00
C ASN A 89 5.00 12.62 15.31
N LEU A 90 5.99 11.72 15.24
CA LEU A 90 6.47 10.98 16.40
C LEU A 90 7.44 11.83 17.24
N PRO A 91 7.23 11.97 18.57
CA PRO A 91 8.20 12.58 19.48
C PRO A 91 9.53 11.81 19.47
N LEU A 92 10.64 12.56 19.64
CA LEU A 92 12.00 12.01 19.58
C LEU A 92 12.23 10.85 20.58
N GLU A 93 11.67 10.96 21.78
CA GLU A 93 11.80 9.98 22.85
C GLU A 93 11.17 8.62 22.51
N LEU A 94 10.20 8.61 21.61
CA LEU A 94 9.49 7.40 21.21
C LEU A 94 10.11 6.70 20.01
N ILE A 95 11.05 7.34 19.31
CA ILE A 95 11.62 6.81 18.06
C ILE A 95 12.31 5.47 18.29
N VAL A 96 13.20 5.39 19.27
CA VAL A 96 13.94 4.16 19.58
C VAL A 96 12.97 3.04 19.97
N ARG A 97 12.00 3.36 20.82
CA ARG A 97 11.01 2.39 21.26
C ARG A 97 10.11 1.90 20.10
N THR A 98 9.76 2.79 19.20
CA THR A 98 8.98 2.44 18.00
C THR A 98 9.78 1.50 17.09
N ALA A 99 11.06 1.73 16.90
CA ALA A 99 11.94 0.84 16.15
C ALA A 99 12.01 -0.56 16.78
N GLU A 100 12.18 -0.66 18.10
CA GLU A 100 12.18 -1.92 18.84
C GLU A 100 10.87 -2.70 18.66
N ILE A 101 9.73 -2.02 18.81
CA ILE A 101 8.40 -2.64 18.65
C ILE A 101 8.21 -3.11 17.20
N THR A 102 8.64 -2.30 16.23
CA THR A 102 8.50 -2.61 14.81
C THR A 102 9.31 -3.83 14.43
N GLN A 103 10.57 -3.89 14.86
CA GLN A 103 11.45 -5.04 14.60
C GLN A 103 10.92 -6.35 15.23
N ASN A 104 10.33 -6.27 16.43
CA ASN A 104 9.79 -7.41 17.13
C ASN A 104 8.33 -7.72 16.78
N SER A 105 7.74 -7.00 15.83
CA SER A 105 6.35 -7.20 15.44
C SER A 105 6.18 -8.51 14.66
N LYS A 106 5.01 -9.14 14.78
CA LYS A 106 4.63 -10.29 13.95
C LYS A 106 4.39 -9.92 12.48
N ARG A 107 4.34 -8.63 12.17
CA ARG A 107 4.27 -8.11 10.81
C ARG A 107 5.69 -8.01 10.27
N ASP A 108 5.92 -8.51 9.08
CA ASP A 108 7.23 -8.42 8.39
C ASP A 108 7.47 -6.97 7.89
N ILE A 109 7.62 -6.04 8.85
CA ILE A 109 7.95 -4.63 8.55
C ILE A 109 9.46 -4.52 8.52
N ARG A 110 10.02 -4.32 7.35
CA ARG A 110 11.47 -4.20 7.15
C ARG A 110 11.96 -2.77 7.02
N ARG A 111 11.07 -1.84 6.73
CA ARG A 111 11.39 -0.44 6.47
C ARG A 111 10.48 0.48 7.25
N LEU A 112 11.06 1.31 8.09
CA LEU A 112 10.36 2.24 8.97
C LEU A 112 10.77 3.68 8.65
N ALA A 113 9.82 4.50 8.21
CA ALA A 113 10.01 5.92 8.01
C ALA A 113 9.30 6.69 9.14
N ILE A 114 10.01 7.56 9.82
CA ILE A 114 9.49 8.33 10.94
C ILE A 114 9.58 9.80 10.61
N VAL A 115 8.44 10.47 10.59
CA VAL A 115 8.39 11.94 10.47
C VAL A 115 8.42 12.53 11.87
N THR A 116 9.41 13.37 12.13
CA THR A 116 9.55 14.04 13.42
C THR A 116 9.61 15.54 13.25
N ASP A 117 9.08 16.24 14.27
CA ASP A 117 9.15 17.68 14.39
C ASP A 117 10.09 18.05 15.54
N VAL A 118 11.29 18.49 15.18
CA VAL A 118 12.37 18.79 16.15
C VAL A 118 12.15 20.09 16.91
N ARG A 119 11.08 20.86 16.56
CA ARG A 119 10.80 22.17 17.17
C ARG A 119 10.22 22.12 18.58
N SER A 120 9.76 20.97 19.02
CA SER A 120 9.23 20.82 20.38
C SER A 120 10.39 20.86 21.41
N GLN A 121 10.84 22.07 21.74
CA GLN A 121 11.96 22.34 22.68
C GLN A 121 11.74 21.83 24.10
N ASN A 122 10.62 21.23 24.43
CA ASN A 122 10.31 20.74 25.77
C ASN A 122 10.86 19.35 26.08
N PHE A 123 11.59 18.73 25.13
CA PHE A 123 12.06 17.37 25.27
C PHE A 123 13.60 17.33 25.24
N SER A 124 14.18 16.70 26.22
CA SER A 124 15.62 16.61 26.51
C SER A 124 16.32 15.60 25.59
N GLY A 125 16.32 15.83 24.27
CA GLY A 125 17.05 14.99 23.34
C GLY A 125 17.22 15.67 21.98
N SER A 126 18.44 15.70 21.44
CA SER A 126 18.69 16.08 20.06
C SER A 126 18.41 14.89 19.15
N LEU A 127 18.07 15.15 17.88
CA LEU A 127 17.96 14.07 16.88
C LEU A 127 19.27 13.29 16.73
N ASP A 128 20.41 13.96 16.92
CA ASP A 128 21.74 13.32 16.92
C ASP A 128 21.86 12.27 18.03
N PHE A 129 21.32 12.55 19.21
CA PHE A 129 21.27 11.56 20.29
C PHE A 129 20.43 10.34 19.89
N VAL A 130 19.27 10.56 19.28
CA VAL A 130 18.39 9.46 18.79
C VAL A 130 19.10 8.63 17.70
N VAL A 131 19.78 9.29 16.77
CA VAL A 131 20.57 8.61 15.72
C VAL A 131 21.69 7.78 16.36
N HIS A 132 22.40 8.34 17.35
CA HIS A 132 23.44 7.62 18.09
C HIS A 132 22.87 6.38 18.81
N GLU A 133 21.76 6.54 19.52
CA GLU A 133 21.07 5.45 20.21
C GLU A 133 20.58 4.34 19.26
N LEU A 134 20.06 4.69 18.09
CA LEU A 134 19.68 3.72 17.08
C LEU A 134 20.91 2.95 16.55
N ARG A 135 22.01 3.66 16.29
CA ARG A 135 23.28 3.04 15.85
C ARG A 135 23.89 2.13 16.92
N ALA A 136 23.82 2.51 18.17
CA ALA A 136 24.30 1.70 19.30
C ALA A 136 23.54 0.36 19.44
N ARG A 137 22.31 0.30 18.94
CA ARG A 137 21.46 -0.92 18.88
C ARG A 137 21.61 -1.72 17.58
N GLY A 138 22.53 -1.32 16.71
CA GLY A 138 22.84 -2.05 15.47
C GLY A 138 21.99 -1.64 14.27
N TRP A 139 21.18 -0.59 14.36
CA TRP A 139 20.49 -0.02 13.20
C TRP A 139 21.33 1.01 12.46
N SER A 140 21.03 1.23 11.19
CA SER A 140 21.68 2.25 10.34
C SER A 140 20.66 3.30 9.90
N PRO A 141 20.20 4.19 10.81
CA PRO A 141 19.24 5.21 10.46
C PRO A 141 19.82 6.20 9.45
N ARG A 142 19.00 6.62 8.48
CA ARG A 142 19.29 7.69 7.52
C ARG A 142 18.43 8.90 7.84
N VAL A 143 18.99 10.09 7.81
CA VAL A 143 18.29 11.35 8.05
C VAL A 143 18.01 12.04 6.71
N LEU A 144 16.72 12.19 6.39
CA LEU A 144 16.22 12.95 5.25
C LEU A 144 15.77 14.33 5.72
N PHE A 145 16.45 15.37 5.27
CA PHE A 145 16.12 16.77 5.58
C PHE A 145 15.44 17.45 4.38
N LEU A 146 14.22 17.93 4.58
CA LEU A 146 13.48 18.70 3.57
C LEU A 146 13.68 20.20 3.82
N ASP A 147 14.08 20.92 2.78
CA ASP A 147 14.25 22.37 2.81
C ASP A 147 13.45 23.07 1.70
N ALA A 148 13.30 24.36 1.82
CA ALA A 148 12.84 25.26 0.75
C ALA A 148 13.29 26.70 1.05
N THR A 149 13.33 27.57 0.03
CA THR A 149 13.63 28.99 0.25
C THR A 149 12.53 29.70 1.04
N ASP A 150 12.90 30.75 1.74
CA ASP A 150 11.98 31.47 2.64
C ASP A 150 10.76 32.01 1.88
N GLU A 151 10.95 32.53 0.64
CA GLU A 151 9.83 32.98 -0.20
C GLU A 151 8.85 31.85 -0.52
N VAL A 152 9.36 30.65 -0.75
CA VAL A 152 8.51 29.47 -1.06
C VAL A 152 7.79 29.01 0.20
N LEU A 153 8.45 29.00 1.35
CA LEU A 153 7.83 28.66 2.64
C LEU A 153 6.71 29.67 2.96
N ILE A 154 6.98 30.97 2.88
CA ILE A 154 5.98 32.02 3.11
C ILE A 154 4.77 31.83 2.21
N ARG A 155 5.00 31.60 0.90
CA ARG A 155 3.92 31.37 -0.06
C ARG A 155 3.08 30.15 0.29
N ARG A 156 3.71 29.03 0.63
CA ARG A 156 3.02 27.77 1.02
C ARG A 156 2.19 27.95 2.29
N TYR A 157 2.70 28.67 3.29
CA TYR A 157 1.96 29.00 4.50
C TYR A 157 0.70 29.82 4.22
N ASN A 158 0.82 30.83 3.38
CA ASN A 158 -0.31 31.68 3.01
C ASN A 158 -1.41 30.91 2.27
N GLN A 159 -1.04 29.89 1.45
CA GLN A 159 -1.98 29.05 0.73
C GLN A 159 -2.73 28.07 1.66
N LEU A 160 -2.08 27.53 2.67
CA LEU A 160 -2.62 26.44 3.48
C LEU A 160 -3.53 26.94 4.62
N ARG A 161 -3.62 28.24 4.91
CA ARG A 161 -4.35 28.83 6.06
C ARG A 161 -4.07 28.11 7.40
N LYS A 162 -2.94 27.42 7.51
CA LYS A 162 -2.56 26.67 8.73
C LYS A 162 -2.02 27.62 9.78
N THR A 163 -2.23 27.26 11.06
CA THR A 163 -1.59 27.92 12.20
C THR A 163 -0.09 27.88 12.02
N ARG A 164 0.54 29.03 12.15
CA ARG A 164 1.97 29.23 11.86
C ARG A 164 2.82 28.56 12.95
N PRO A 165 3.93 27.88 12.58
CA PRO A 165 4.86 27.35 13.59
C PRO A 165 5.58 28.49 14.30
N LEU A 166 5.91 28.29 15.56
CA LEU A 166 6.65 29.23 16.43
C LEU A 166 6.03 30.65 16.55
N GLN A 167 4.70 30.79 16.40
CA GLN A 167 4.07 32.09 16.33
C GLN A 167 3.51 32.56 17.65
N ASP A 168 4.28 33.31 18.39
CA ASP A 168 3.85 34.30 19.37
C ASP A 168 3.82 35.70 18.71
N LYS A 169 2.76 35.99 17.91
CA LYS A 169 2.46 37.33 17.35
C LYS A 169 3.55 37.99 16.48
N ARG A 170 4.69 37.29 16.15
CA ARG A 170 5.79 37.82 15.34
C ARG A 170 5.53 37.63 13.82
N PRO A 171 6.20 38.40 12.94
CA PRO A 171 6.13 38.17 11.48
C PRO A 171 6.54 36.74 11.09
N LEU A 172 5.90 36.19 10.04
CA LEU A 172 6.18 34.82 9.58
C LEU A 172 7.65 34.63 9.15
N GLU A 173 8.24 35.67 8.57
CA GLU A 173 9.64 35.67 8.12
C GLU A 173 10.63 35.47 9.27
N GLU A 174 10.37 36.11 10.40
CA GLU A 174 11.20 35.93 11.61
C GLU A 174 11.09 34.50 12.13
N GLY A 175 9.86 33.93 12.19
CA GLY A 175 9.66 32.55 12.61
C GLY A 175 10.36 31.53 11.71
N ILE A 176 10.39 31.76 10.39
CA ILE A 176 11.13 30.93 9.44
C ILE A 176 12.63 31.02 9.68
N ARG A 177 13.15 32.21 9.93
CA ARG A 177 14.57 32.42 10.21
C ARG A 177 14.97 31.72 11.49
N ASP A 178 14.22 31.89 12.57
CA ASP A 178 14.49 31.25 13.86
C ASP A 178 14.45 29.69 13.70
N GLU A 179 13.50 29.16 12.94
CA GLU A 179 13.42 27.74 12.66
C GLU A 179 14.64 27.25 11.86
N ARG A 180 15.10 28.05 10.89
CA ARG A 180 16.27 27.73 10.08
C ARG A 180 17.55 27.70 10.90
N GLU A 181 17.74 28.66 11.81
CA GLU A 181 18.86 28.70 12.75
C GLU A 181 18.82 27.47 13.68
N LEU A 182 17.65 27.14 14.23
CA LEU A 182 17.46 25.98 15.08
C LEU A 182 17.81 24.65 14.39
N LEU A 183 17.49 24.54 13.11
CA LEU A 183 17.68 23.32 12.33
C LEU A 183 18.99 23.26 11.55
N ALA A 184 19.86 24.29 11.66
CA ALA A 184 21.08 24.39 10.85
C ALA A 184 22.03 23.20 11.08
N ASP A 185 22.28 22.84 12.32
CA ASP A 185 23.18 21.74 12.67
C ASP A 185 22.63 20.41 12.18
N LEU A 186 21.32 20.20 12.34
CA LEU A 186 20.65 19.00 11.87
C LEU A 186 20.70 18.87 10.35
N LYS A 187 20.53 19.98 9.62
CA LYS A 187 20.69 20.00 8.15
C LYS A 187 22.10 19.60 7.72
N ASN A 188 23.13 20.07 8.45
CA ASN A 188 24.53 19.78 8.14
C ASN A 188 24.88 18.30 8.38
N HIS A 189 24.19 17.61 9.31
CA HIS A 189 24.42 16.20 9.63
C HIS A 189 23.45 15.25 8.91
N ALA A 190 22.54 15.78 8.10
CA ALA A 190 21.59 14.95 7.36
C ALA A 190 22.29 14.16 6.24
N ASP A 191 21.90 12.87 6.07
CA ASP A 191 22.43 12.01 5.03
C ASP A 191 21.95 12.42 3.62
N LEU A 192 20.73 12.99 3.54
CA LEU A 192 20.18 13.56 2.32
C LEU A 192 19.44 14.86 2.62
N VAL A 193 19.84 15.95 1.95
CA VAL A 193 19.13 17.22 1.97
C VAL A 193 18.43 17.44 0.63
N VAL A 194 17.12 17.67 0.67
CA VAL A 194 16.30 17.92 -0.54
C VAL A 194 15.70 19.31 -0.50
N ASP A 195 16.18 20.21 -1.36
CA ASP A 195 15.55 21.51 -1.61
C ASP A 195 14.31 21.31 -2.51
N THR A 196 13.14 21.56 -1.93
CA THR A 196 11.85 21.39 -2.59
C THR A 196 11.31 22.67 -3.22
N SER A 197 12.10 23.76 -3.25
CA SER A 197 11.64 25.09 -3.71
C SER A 197 11.06 25.08 -5.10
N ARG A 198 11.66 24.30 -6.00
CA ARG A 198 11.29 24.20 -7.41
C ARG A 198 10.87 22.80 -7.83
N LEU A 199 10.68 21.88 -6.88
CA LEU A 199 10.30 20.51 -7.19
C LEU A 199 8.78 20.35 -7.33
N THR A 200 8.38 19.67 -8.39
CA THR A 200 7.05 19.06 -8.49
C THR A 200 7.04 17.75 -7.68
N SER A 201 5.85 17.21 -7.40
CA SER A 201 5.73 15.91 -6.74
C SER A 201 6.47 14.80 -7.50
N THR A 202 6.44 14.83 -8.84
CA THR A 202 7.18 13.88 -9.70
C THR A 202 8.69 13.99 -9.51
N LYS A 203 9.24 15.19 -9.50
CA LYS A 203 10.67 15.41 -9.28
C LYS A 203 11.10 15.08 -7.85
N LEU A 204 10.23 15.30 -6.86
CA LEU A 204 10.50 14.85 -5.50
C LEU A 204 10.53 13.31 -5.43
N ARG A 205 9.62 12.62 -6.11
CA ARG A 205 9.61 11.17 -6.24
C ARG A 205 10.93 10.64 -6.83
N GLU A 206 11.43 11.27 -7.90
CA GLU A 206 12.72 10.92 -8.51
C GLU A 206 13.88 11.09 -7.53
N ARG A 207 13.89 12.19 -6.77
CA ARG A 207 14.92 12.46 -5.75
C ARG A 207 14.90 11.45 -4.61
N LEU A 208 13.72 10.95 -4.25
CA LEU A 208 13.56 9.94 -3.19
C LEU A 208 13.65 8.49 -3.71
N SER A 209 13.95 8.29 -5.00
CA SER A 209 14.01 6.95 -5.60
C SER A 209 15.05 6.03 -4.97
N GLU A 210 16.11 6.57 -4.37
CA GLU A 210 17.10 5.79 -3.62
C GLU A 210 16.55 5.09 -2.36
N PHE A 211 15.38 5.53 -1.87
CA PHE A 211 14.65 4.88 -0.76
C PHE A 211 13.73 3.75 -1.20
N ARG A 212 13.68 3.43 -2.49
CA ARG A 212 12.98 2.24 -2.95
C ARG A 212 13.72 0.98 -2.52
N ALA A 213 12.99 -0.10 -2.32
CA ALA A 213 13.61 -1.39 -2.06
C ALA A 213 14.49 -1.80 -3.23
N SER A 214 15.61 -2.45 -2.92
CA SER A 214 16.37 -3.21 -3.91
C SER A 214 15.44 -4.29 -4.47
N GLY A 215 15.05 -4.16 -5.74
CA GLY A 215 14.05 -5.04 -6.39
C GLY A 215 12.61 -4.51 -6.39
N ASP A 216 12.32 -3.35 -5.77
CA ASP A 216 11.05 -2.66 -5.97
C ASP A 216 10.97 -2.11 -7.40
N LYS A 217 10.19 -2.78 -8.22
CA LYS A 217 9.98 -2.44 -9.62
C LYS A 217 9.08 -1.22 -9.83
N GLY A 218 8.60 -0.62 -8.76
CA GLY A 218 7.94 0.70 -8.71
C GLY A 218 6.57 0.81 -9.37
N LEU A 219 6.06 -0.23 -10.01
CA LEU A 219 4.70 -0.35 -10.52
C LEU A 219 4.26 -1.81 -10.44
N ASP A 220 3.23 -2.07 -9.69
CA ASP A 220 2.56 -3.36 -9.66
C ASP A 220 1.52 -3.43 -10.78
N ILE A 221 1.60 -4.47 -11.61
CA ILE A 221 0.58 -4.79 -12.61
C ILE A 221 -0.10 -6.08 -12.17
N ILE A 222 -1.35 -5.96 -11.76
CA ILE A 222 -2.15 -7.08 -11.32
C ILE A 222 -3.06 -7.51 -12.46
N VAL A 223 -2.95 -8.75 -12.92
CA VAL A 223 -3.83 -9.33 -13.93
C VAL A 223 -4.82 -10.24 -13.23
N GLU A 224 -6.07 -9.78 -13.09
CA GLU A 224 -7.11 -10.50 -12.35
C GLU A 224 -8.07 -11.21 -13.27
N SER A 225 -8.17 -12.55 -13.17
CA SER A 225 -9.25 -13.29 -13.82
C SER A 225 -10.53 -13.23 -13.00
N PHE A 226 -11.66 -12.98 -13.68
CA PHE A 226 -12.97 -12.93 -13.03
C PHE A 226 -14.08 -13.53 -13.88
N GLY A 227 -15.22 -13.83 -13.22
CA GLY A 227 -16.46 -14.25 -13.86
C GLY A 227 -17.48 -13.12 -13.91
N PHE A 228 -17.98 -12.76 -15.12
CA PHE A 228 -19.02 -11.74 -15.25
C PHE A 228 -20.27 -12.03 -14.41
N LYS A 229 -20.59 -13.32 -14.17
CA LYS A 229 -21.72 -13.72 -13.30
C LYS A 229 -21.54 -13.25 -11.83
N TYR A 230 -20.31 -12.93 -11.40
CA TYR A 230 -20.00 -12.44 -10.07
C TYR A 230 -19.70 -10.94 -10.00
N GLY A 231 -19.88 -10.24 -11.11
CA GLY A 231 -19.60 -8.82 -11.23
C GLY A 231 -18.18 -8.51 -11.71
N VAL A 232 -18.03 -7.31 -12.26
CA VAL A 232 -16.75 -6.77 -12.73
C VAL A 232 -15.96 -6.24 -11.52
N PRO A 233 -14.62 -6.38 -11.48
CA PRO A 233 -13.80 -5.68 -10.47
C PRO A 233 -14.03 -4.17 -10.56
N LEU A 234 -14.37 -3.53 -9.42
CA LEU A 234 -14.77 -2.11 -9.39
C LEU A 234 -13.57 -1.15 -9.50
N ASP A 235 -12.41 -1.62 -9.16
CA ASP A 235 -11.13 -0.89 -9.14
C ASP A 235 -10.24 -1.22 -10.34
N ALA A 236 -10.76 -1.99 -11.32
CA ALA A 236 -10.00 -2.31 -12.52
C ALA A 236 -9.80 -1.09 -13.42
N ASP A 237 -8.55 -0.84 -13.83
CA ASP A 237 -8.20 0.18 -14.81
C ASP A 237 -8.60 -0.20 -16.23
N PHE A 238 -8.51 -1.51 -16.52
CA PHE A 238 -8.92 -2.09 -17.78
C PHE A 238 -9.75 -3.35 -17.54
N VAL A 239 -10.74 -3.55 -18.36
CA VAL A 239 -11.55 -4.79 -18.35
C VAL A 239 -11.66 -5.32 -19.76
N VAL A 240 -11.28 -6.59 -19.95
CA VAL A 240 -11.41 -7.29 -21.23
C VAL A 240 -12.34 -8.50 -21.10
N ASP A 241 -13.15 -8.69 -22.13
CA ASP A 241 -14.12 -9.78 -22.20
C ASP A 241 -13.63 -10.89 -23.13
N MET A 242 -13.33 -12.06 -22.56
CA MET A 242 -12.83 -13.22 -23.30
C MET A 242 -13.94 -14.19 -23.73
N ARG A 243 -15.21 -13.79 -23.67
CA ARG A 243 -16.34 -14.67 -24.05
C ARG A 243 -16.46 -14.92 -25.55
N PHE A 244 -15.79 -14.11 -26.36
CA PHE A 244 -15.71 -14.33 -27.81
C PHE A 244 -14.88 -15.57 -28.21
N LEU A 245 -14.03 -16.07 -27.29
CA LEU A 245 -13.26 -17.30 -27.54
C LEU A 245 -14.08 -18.55 -27.34
N PRO A 246 -13.69 -19.67 -28.02
CA PRO A 246 -14.34 -20.97 -27.84
C PRO A 246 -14.42 -21.34 -26.35
N ASN A 247 -15.58 -21.93 -25.97
CA ASN A 247 -15.83 -22.20 -24.56
C ASN A 247 -15.47 -23.64 -24.19
N PRO A 248 -14.40 -23.86 -23.36
CA PRO A 248 -14.01 -25.21 -22.92
C PRO A 248 -15.10 -25.97 -22.15
N TYR A 249 -16.07 -25.27 -21.59
CA TYR A 249 -17.21 -25.86 -20.88
C TYR A 249 -18.03 -26.87 -21.77
N TRP A 250 -18.07 -26.66 -23.08
CA TRP A 250 -18.78 -27.52 -23.99
C TRP A 250 -18.00 -28.78 -24.39
N VAL A 251 -16.73 -28.88 -24.02
CA VAL A 251 -15.88 -30.03 -24.21
C VAL A 251 -15.90 -30.90 -22.95
N PRO A 252 -16.52 -32.11 -22.95
CA PRO A 252 -16.72 -32.91 -21.74
C PRO A 252 -15.43 -33.18 -20.94
N THR A 253 -14.30 -33.40 -21.63
CA THR A 253 -13.01 -33.66 -21.04
C THR A 253 -12.36 -32.42 -20.44
N LEU A 254 -12.69 -31.21 -20.91
CA LEU A 254 -12.12 -29.93 -20.40
C LEU A 254 -13.00 -29.27 -19.35
N ARG A 255 -14.28 -29.58 -19.36
CA ARG A 255 -15.28 -28.97 -18.47
C ARG A 255 -14.94 -29.00 -16.99
N PRO A 256 -14.42 -30.10 -16.37
CA PRO A 256 -14.09 -30.16 -14.96
C PRO A 256 -12.82 -29.38 -14.61
N HIS A 257 -11.95 -29.17 -15.59
CA HIS A 257 -10.65 -28.52 -15.43
C HIS A 257 -10.74 -26.99 -15.43
N SER A 258 -9.64 -26.31 -15.14
CA SER A 258 -9.54 -24.84 -15.12
C SER A 258 -8.56 -24.34 -16.19
N GLY A 259 -8.47 -23.03 -16.37
CA GLY A 259 -7.48 -22.43 -17.28
C GLY A 259 -6.03 -22.59 -16.84
N LEU A 260 -5.77 -23.10 -15.63
CA LEU A 260 -4.43 -23.48 -15.15
C LEU A 260 -3.98 -24.84 -15.71
N ASP A 261 -4.92 -25.68 -16.14
CA ASP A 261 -4.62 -26.98 -16.70
C ASP A 261 -4.19 -26.83 -18.17
N SER A 262 -3.13 -27.52 -18.58
CA SER A 262 -2.53 -27.43 -19.93
C SER A 262 -3.52 -27.66 -21.05
N GLY A 263 -4.40 -28.68 -20.93
CA GLY A 263 -5.39 -28.99 -21.95
C GLY A 263 -6.40 -27.85 -22.16
N VAL A 264 -6.83 -27.16 -21.11
CA VAL A 264 -7.72 -26.01 -21.20
C VAL A 264 -6.98 -24.80 -21.73
N SER A 265 -5.77 -24.56 -21.23
CA SER A 265 -4.92 -23.44 -21.66
C SER A 265 -4.62 -23.55 -23.16
N GLU A 266 -4.18 -24.71 -23.64
CA GLU A 266 -3.92 -24.95 -25.05
C GLU A 266 -5.18 -24.78 -25.92
N TYR A 267 -6.31 -25.28 -25.48
CA TYR A 267 -7.58 -25.11 -26.21
C TYR A 267 -7.97 -23.64 -26.39
N VAL A 268 -7.72 -22.80 -25.38
CA VAL A 268 -8.03 -21.37 -25.41
C VAL A 268 -6.97 -20.58 -26.19
N LEU A 269 -5.69 -20.85 -25.96
CA LEU A 269 -4.59 -20.02 -26.45
C LEU A 269 -4.10 -20.39 -27.87
N ASN A 270 -4.30 -21.63 -28.34
CA ASN A 270 -3.99 -22.03 -29.72
C ASN A 270 -4.90 -21.40 -30.77
N ASN A 271 -5.89 -20.62 -30.35
CA ASN A 271 -6.73 -19.83 -31.24
C ASN A 271 -5.97 -18.57 -31.70
N LYS A 272 -5.84 -18.39 -33.03
CA LYS A 272 -5.14 -17.22 -33.60
C LYS A 272 -5.68 -15.89 -33.09
N VAL A 273 -7.00 -15.77 -32.95
CA VAL A 273 -7.65 -14.54 -32.45
C VAL A 273 -7.28 -14.29 -30.99
N ALA A 274 -7.19 -15.34 -30.17
CA ALA A 274 -6.73 -15.21 -28.78
C ALA A 274 -5.30 -14.70 -28.71
N ALA A 275 -4.39 -15.31 -29.46
CA ALA A 275 -2.98 -14.94 -29.48
C ALA A 275 -2.77 -13.48 -29.93
N GLU A 276 -3.44 -13.07 -31.01
CA GLU A 276 -3.37 -11.70 -31.54
C GLU A 276 -4.01 -10.67 -30.59
N PHE A 277 -5.15 -11.01 -29.98
CA PHE A 277 -5.79 -10.14 -28.99
C PHE A 277 -4.90 -9.91 -27.76
N ILE A 278 -4.34 -10.98 -27.20
CA ILE A 278 -3.46 -10.89 -26.02
C ILE A 278 -2.20 -10.09 -26.36
N ASP A 279 -1.63 -10.28 -27.55
CA ASP A 279 -0.45 -9.53 -27.99
C ASP A 279 -0.73 -8.03 -28.09
N ASN A 280 -1.81 -7.65 -28.76
CA ASN A 280 -2.22 -6.26 -28.90
C ASN A 280 -2.54 -5.61 -27.53
N PHE A 281 -3.23 -6.35 -26.65
CA PHE A 281 -3.55 -5.85 -25.32
C PHE A 281 -2.29 -5.67 -24.47
N ALA A 282 -1.37 -6.64 -24.49
CA ALA A 282 -0.07 -6.51 -23.81
C ALA A 282 0.71 -5.29 -24.32
N ARG A 283 0.78 -5.09 -25.65
CA ARG A 283 1.44 -3.91 -26.26
C ARG A 283 0.81 -2.58 -25.83
N MET A 284 -0.51 -2.52 -25.70
CA MET A 284 -1.22 -1.33 -25.22
C MET A 284 -0.82 -1.00 -23.78
N ILE A 285 -0.76 -2.01 -22.89
CA ILE A 285 -0.33 -1.82 -21.49
C ILE A 285 1.13 -1.37 -21.42
N VAL A 286 2.03 -2.00 -22.20
CA VAL A 286 3.44 -1.59 -22.29
C VAL A 286 3.57 -0.13 -22.72
N LEU A 287 2.79 0.30 -23.71
CA LEU A 287 2.78 1.68 -24.19
C LEU A 287 2.30 2.68 -23.14
N ALA A 288 1.29 2.31 -22.31
CA ALA A 288 0.73 3.18 -21.28
C ALA A 288 1.60 3.25 -20.01
N THR A 289 2.40 2.21 -19.73
CA THR A 289 3.20 2.07 -18.50
C THR A 289 4.09 3.27 -18.16
N PRO A 290 4.83 3.90 -19.10
CA PRO A 290 5.62 5.09 -18.79
C PRO A 290 4.78 6.26 -18.27
N GLY A 291 3.56 6.45 -18.80
CA GLY A 291 2.62 7.46 -18.33
C GLY A 291 2.16 7.21 -16.90
N TYR A 292 1.81 5.97 -16.56
CA TYR A 292 1.43 5.60 -15.20
C TYR A 292 2.56 5.82 -14.19
N ARG A 293 3.80 5.48 -14.57
CA ARG A 293 4.98 5.74 -13.74
C ARG A 293 5.21 7.24 -13.54
N ALA A 294 5.04 8.03 -14.58
CA ALA A 294 5.21 9.50 -14.53
C ALA A 294 4.17 10.15 -13.59
N GLU A 295 2.93 9.66 -13.59
CA GLU A 295 1.88 10.10 -12.66
C GLU A 295 2.07 9.54 -11.25
N GLY A 296 2.98 8.59 -11.06
CA GLY A 296 3.24 7.99 -9.76
C GLY A 296 2.21 6.96 -9.34
N LYS A 297 1.52 6.33 -10.30
CA LYS A 297 0.57 5.26 -10.00
C LYS A 297 1.30 4.07 -9.39
N ALA A 298 0.81 3.56 -8.24
CA ALA A 298 1.44 2.47 -7.52
C ALA A 298 1.11 1.11 -8.14
N TYR A 299 -0.13 0.92 -8.63
CA TYR A 299 -0.56 -0.31 -9.28
C TYR A 299 -1.50 -0.05 -10.45
N VAL A 300 -1.59 -1.02 -11.36
CA VAL A 300 -2.56 -1.09 -12.46
C VAL A 300 -3.26 -2.43 -12.39
N LEU A 301 -4.60 -2.43 -12.33
CA LEU A 301 -5.42 -3.65 -12.29
C LEU A 301 -6.04 -3.92 -13.65
N LEU A 302 -5.71 -5.08 -14.23
CA LEU A 302 -6.22 -5.57 -15.50
C LEU A 302 -7.22 -6.69 -15.27
N GLY A 303 -8.52 -6.41 -15.39
CA GLY A 303 -9.59 -7.40 -15.26
C GLY A 303 -9.77 -8.21 -16.55
N VAL A 304 -9.61 -9.52 -16.48
CA VAL A 304 -9.81 -10.47 -17.59
C VAL A 304 -11.05 -11.31 -17.30
N GLY A 305 -12.15 -11.08 -18.03
CA GLY A 305 -13.44 -11.66 -17.75
C GLY A 305 -13.85 -12.81 -18.69
N CYS A 306 -14.46 -13.86 -18.13
CA CYS A 306 -15.28 -14.81 -18.88
C CYS A 306 -16.59 -15.07 -18.12
N THR A 307 -17.45 -15.99 -18.56
CA THR A 307 -18.75 -16.20 -17.93
C THR A 307 -18.63 -16.59 -16.45
N GLY A 308 -17.82 -17.60 -16.14
CA GLY A 308 -17.70 -18.15 -14.78
C GLY A 308 -16.37 -17.85 -14.08
N GLY A 309 -15.36 -17.29 -14.76
CA GLY A 309 -14.06 -17.00 -14.13
C GLY A 309 -13.12 -18.21 -14.03
N LYS A 310 -13.40 -19.34 -14.69
CA LYS A 310 -12.69 -20.61 -14.53
C LYS A 310 -11.74 -21.00 -15.68
N HIS A 311 -12.18 -20.86 -16.92
CA HIS A 311 -11.46 -21.39 -18.08
C HIS A 311 -10.74 -20.30 -18.87
N ARG A 312 -11.48 -19.58 -19.76
CA ARG A 312 -10.91 -18.60 -20.70
C ARG A 312 -10.19 -17.45 -20.00
N SER A 313 -10.82 -16.86 -18.99
CA SER A 313 -10.20 -15.77 -18.23
C SER A 313 -8.92 -16.19 -17.53
N VAL A 314 -8.91 -17.37 -16.89
CA VAL A 314 -7.74 -17.87 -16.17
C VAL A 314 -6.58 -18.16 -17.14
N ALA A 315 -6.83 -18.88 -18.25
CA ALA A 315 -5.80 -19.16 -19.25
C ALA A 315 -5.23 -17.86 -19.86
N THR A 316 -6.09 -16.89 -20.20
CA THR A 316 -5.67 -15.59 -20.73
C THR A 316 -4.88 -14.78 -19.71
N THR A 317 -5.31 -14.78 -18.43
CA THR A 317 -4.60 -14.08 -17.34
C THR A 317 -3.17 -14.60 -17.21
N MET A 318 -2.97 -15.92 -17.20
CA MET A 318 -1.63 -16.50 -17.10
C MET A 318 -0.72 -16.10 -18.25
N GLU A 319 -1.22 -16.19 -19.50
CA GLU A 319 -0.44 -15.82 -20.68
C GLU A 319 -0.16 -14.31 -20.75
N LEU A 320 -1.14 -13.47 -20.42
CA LEU A 320 -0.95 -12.02 -20.38
C LEU A 320 0.08 -11.62 -19.31
N THR A 321 0.02 -12.23 -18.11
CA THR A 321 0.99 -12.02 -17.04
C THR A 321 2.40 -12.37 -17.51
N ARG A 322 2.58 -13.53 -18.15
CA ARG A 322 3.88 -13.95 -18.70
C ARG A 322 4.44 -12.93 -19.70
N ARG A 323 3.63 -12.50 -20.68
CA ARG A 323 4.06 -11.54 -21.72
C ARG A 323 4.41 -10.16 -21.13
N LEU A 324 3.60 -9.67 -20.18
CA LEU A 324 3.87 -8.41 -19.53
C LEU A 324 5.12 -8.47 -18.65
N ALA A 325 5.36 -9.57 -17.94
CA ALA A 325 6.58 -9.75 -17.14
C ALA A 325 7.85 -9.78 -18.02
N GLU A 326 7.79 -10.37 -19.22
CA GLU A 326 8.88 -10.37 -20.19
C GLU A 326 9.11 -8.98 -20.81
N ALA A 327 8.02 -8.26 -21.13
CA ALA A 327 8.11 -6.95 -21.77
C ALA A 327 8.43 -5.80 -20.78
N LEU A 328 8.15 -5.98 -19.51
CA LEU A 328 8.31 -4.96 -18.45
C LEU A 328 9.13 -5.54 -17.27
N PRO A 329 10.43 -5.79 -17.45
CA PRO A 329 11.28 -6.36 -16.40
C PRO A 329 11.36 -5.47 -15.16
N ASP A 330 11.09 -4.16 -15.32
CA ASP A 330 11.07 -3.16 -14.26
C ASP A 330 9.67 -2.99 -13.61
N ALA A 331 8.69 -3.83 -13.91
CA ALA A 331 7.39 -3.88 -13.26
C ALA A 331 7.22 -5.21 -12.51
N ASN A 332 6.47 -5.18 -11.41
CA ASN A 332 6.06 -6.40 -10.74
C ASN A 332 4.72 -6.85 -11.31
N VAL A 333 4.73 -7.94 -12.10
CA VAL A 333 3.52 -8.44 -12.77
C VAL A 333 3.04 -9.71 -12.08
N THR A 334 1.80 -9.69 -11.58
CA THR A 334 1.22 -10.80 -10.82
C THR A 334 -0.14 -11.22 -11.38
N ALA A 335 -0.42 -12.53 -11.33
CA ALA A 335 -1.73 -13.09 -11.68
C ALA A 335 -2.55 -13.35 -10.42
N VAL A 336 -3.84 -12.97 -10.46
CA VAL A 336 -4.82 -13.24 -9.40
C VAL A 336 -6.05 -13.89 -10.01
N HIS A 337 -6.62 -14.89 -9.35
CA HIS A 337 -7.82 -15.58 -9.81
C HIS A 337 -8.94 -15.42 -8.79
N ARG A 338 -9.74 -14.34 -8.96
CA ARG A 338 -10.77 -13.93 -7.98
C ARG A 338 -11.86 -14.95 -7.76
N ASP A 339 -12.32 -15.56 -8.84
CA ASP A 339 -13.54 -16.41 -8.83
C ASP A 339 -13.26 -17.89 -9.10
N LEU A 340 -12.00 -18.30 -9.18
CA LEU A 340 -11.62 -19.70 -9.31
C LEU A 340 -11.97 -20.46 -8.02
N GLY A 341 -12.75 -21.55 -8.14
CA GLY A 341 -13.23 -22.31 -7.00
C GLY A 341 -14.57 -21.82 -6.42
N ARG A 342 -15.25 -20.88 -7.09
CA ARG A 342 -16.59 -20.38 -6.72
C ARG A 342 -17.73 -20.99 -7.56
N GLU A 343 -17.44 -21.93 -8.45
CA GLU A 343 -18.41 -22.49 -9.39
C GLU A 343 -19.36 -23.52 -8.77
#